data_81972958ace016ff564d136f39e8a7f4
#
_entry.id   81972958ace016ff564d136f39e8a7f4
#
_cell.length_a   1.000
_cell.length_b   1.000
_cell.length_c   1.000
_cell.angle_alpha   90.00
_cell.angle_beta   90.00
_cell.angle_gamma   90.00
#
_symmetry.space_group_name_H-M   'P 1'
#
loop_
_entity.id
_entity.type
_entity.pdbx_description
1 polymer ?
#
loop_
_entity_poly.entity_id
_entity_poly.type
_entity_poly.pdbx_seq_one_letter_code
_entity_poly.pdbx_strand_id
1 'polypeptide(L)'
;MTGSDAETSLRIDTTRPHPARVYDWWLGGKDNYPVDEELARRILSVDDTVLRGARANRRFMIRAVRAAAEAGIRQFLDIGTGIPTEPNLHQIAQGEAPESKVVYADNDPLVLRHAQALLHGTPEGSTEYVHADVRDLEALLGRAEDSLDLARPVALSLVALTHYLDDGAYELVREYVSRLAPGSWLILSQVTPDLSPEAIEKAANAFRNSGTPFFPRALSDFGRFFEGLELLGPGLIPVSGWRPDPEDVALQAEGIVPVYAGVARKA
;
A
#
# COMPACT_ATOMS: atom_id res chain seq x y z
N MET A 1 -9.15 28.57 -30.96
CA MET A 1 -9.63 27.41 -31.70
C MET A 1 -8.80 26.25 -31.21
N THR A 2 -9.30 25.68 -30.21
CA THR A 2 -9.84 24.34 -29.93
C THR A 2 -8.73 23.32 -29.82
N GLY A 3 -8.09 23.27 -28.64
CA GLY A 3 -7.48 22.07 -28.08
C GLY A 3 -8.62 21.26 -27.48
N SER A 4 -9.00 20.17 -28.09
CA SER A 4 -9.91 19.18 -27.56
C SER A 4 -9.16 18.36 -26.53
N ASP A 5 -9.23 18.74 -25.27
CA ASP A 5 -8.90 17.89 -24.14
C ASP A 5 -9.94 16.78 -24.07
N ALA A 6 -9.66 15.71 -24.79
CA ALA A 6 -10.36 14.46 -24.59
C ALA A 6 -9.90 13.91 -23.23
N GLU A 7 -10.47 14.42 -22.14
CA GLU A 7 -10.57 13.67 -20.89
C GLU A 7 -11.30 12.36 -21.23
N THR A 8 -10.52 11.33 -21.53
CA THR A 8 -11.04 9.97 -21.57
C THR A 8 -11.53 9.70 -20.17
N SER A 9 -12.84 9.85 -19.92
CA SER A 9 -13.43 9.56 -18.62
C SER A 9 -13.11 8.09 -18.33
N LEU A 10 -12.15 7.84 -17.47
CA LEU A 10 -11.76 6.52 -17.01
C LEU A 10 -13.01 5.81 -16.49
N ARG A 11 -13.40 4.74 -17.15
CA ARG A 11 -14.65 4.05 -16.88
C ARG A 11 -14.43 3.10 -15.70
N ILE A 12 -15.13 3.33 -14.59
CA ILE A 12 -15.12 2.43 -13.43
C ILE A 12 -15.85 1.15 -13.81
N ASP A 13 -15.18 0.00 -13.73
CA ASP A 13 -15.81 -1.31 -13.86
C ASP A 13 -16.45 -1.68 -12.52
N THR A 14 -17.78 -1.70 -12.47
CA THR A 14 -18.57 -2.09 -11.30
C THR A 14 -19.08 -3.53 -11.39
N THR A 15 -18.68 -4.28 -12.43
CA THR A 15 -19.09 -5.67 -12.65
C THR A 15 -18.15 -6.70 -12.05
N ARG A 16 -16.94 -6.25 -11.68
CA ARG A 16 -15.90 -7.07 -11.06
C ARG A 16 -15.41 -6.40 -9.78
N PRO A 17 -15.10 -7.21 -8.74
CA PRO A 17 -14.53 -6.65 -7.52
C PRO A 17 -13.11 -6.13 -7.78
N HIS A 18 -12.77 -5.06 -7.06
CA HIS A 18 -11.43 -4.50 -7.07
C HIS A 18 -10.80 -4.54 -5.68
N PRO A 19 -9.51 -4.93 -5.53
CA PRO A 19 -8.85 -5.03 -4.23
C PRO A 19 -8.98 -3.79 -3.34
N ALA A 20 -8.78 -2.59 -3.92
CA ALA A 20 -8.90 -1.33 -3.19
C ALA A 20 -10.29 -1.13 -2.58
N ARG A 21 -11.35 -1.50 -3.29
CA ARG A 21 -12.75 -1.36 -2.84
C ARG A 21 -13.13 -2.45 -1.82
N VAL A 22 -12.61 -3.66 -1.97
CA VAL A 22 -12.75 -4.75 -0.98
C VAL A 22 -12.08 -4.34 0.33
N TYR A 23 -10.88 -3.75 0.25
CA TYR A 23 -10.14 -3.26 1.41
C TYR A 23 -10.86 -2.08 2.10
N ASP A 24 -11.44 -1.15 1.32
CA ASP A 24 -12.28 -0.07 1.81
C ASP A 24 -13.44 -0.61 2.66
N TRP A 25 -14.13 -1.63 2.17
CA TRP A 25 -15.22 -2.25 2.91
C TRP A 25 -14.75 -2.85 4.25
N TRP A 26 -13.58 -3.49 4.30
CA TRP A 26 -13.02 -4.04 5.55
C TRP A 26 -12.63 -2.96 6.55
N LEU A 27 -12.31 -1.77 6.09
CA LEU A 27 -12.04 -0.60 6.94
C LEU A 27 -13.33 0.12 7.37
N GLY A 28 -14.51 -0.29 6.86
CA GLY A 28 -15.80 0.33 7.15
C GLY A 28 -16.12 1.52 6.27
N GLY A 29 -15.39 1.67 5.15
CA GLY A 29 -15.66 2.66 4.11
C GLY A 29 -16.94 2.37 3.33
N LYS A 30 -17.33 3.30 2.47
CA LYS A 30 -18.58 3.26 1.68
C LYS A 30 -18.34 3.43 0.18
N ASP A 31 -17.08 3.52 -0.22
CA ASP A 31 -16.68 3.77 -1.61
C ASP A 31 -16.39 2.44 -2.33
N ASN A 32 -17.36 1.53 -2.24
CA ASN A 32 -17.34 0.19 -2.79
C ASN A 32 -18.69 -0.14 -3.46
N TYR A 33 -18.73 -1.17 -4.27
CA TYR A 33 -19.93 -1.64 -4.99
C TYR A 33 -20.40 -3.00 -4.47
N PRO A 34 -21.64 -3.43 -4.76
CA PRO A 34 -22.18 -4.72 -4.28
C PRO A 34 -21.28 -5.94 -4.58
N VAL A 35 -20.56 -5.94 -5.71
CA VAL A 35 -19.63 -7.02 -6.07
C VAL A 35 -18.40 -7.06 -5.17
N ASP A 36 -17.92 -5.89 -4.71
CA ASP A 36 -16.80 -5.76 -3.77
C ASP A 36 -17.22 -6.24 -2.39
N GLU A 37 -18.42 -5.82 -1.93
CA GLU A 37 -18.99 -6.24 -0.66
C GLU A 37 -19.26 -7.76 -0.62
N GLU A 38 -19.75 -8.35 -1.71
CA GLU A 38 -19.98 -9.78 -1.79
C GLU A 38 -18.67 -10.56 -1.59
N LEU A 39 -17.59 -10.16 -2.28
CA LEU A 39 -16.28 -10.77 -2.10
C LEU A 39 -15.73 -10.53 -0.69
N ALA A 40 -15.85 -9.32 -0.16
CA ALA A 40 -15.41 -8.96 1.18
C ALA A 40 -16.07 -9.82 2.26
N ARG A 41 -17.41 -10.01 2.19
CA ARG A 41 -18.16 -10.86 3.10
C ARG A 41 -17.81 -12.34 2.95
N ARG A 42 -17.58 -12.82 1.73
CA ARG A 42 -17.17 -14.21 1.46
C ARG A 42 -15.81 -14.50 2.12
N ILE A 43 -14.85 -13.59 2.00
CA ILE A 43 -13.54 -13.75 2.64
C ILE A 43 -13.69 -13.69 4.16
N LEU A 44 -14.44 -12.73 4.69
CA LEU A 44 -14.73 -12.63 6.12
C LEU A 44 -15.37 -13.90 6.71
N SER A 45 -16.18 -14.61 5.93
CA SER A 45 -16.82 -15.87 6.38
C SER A 45 -15.85 -17.04 6.52
N VAL A 46 -14.65 -16.96 5.93
CA VAL A 46 -13.61 -18.01 5.99
C VAL A 46 -12.37 -17.59 6.78
N ASP A 47 -12.19 -16.29 6.99
CA ASP A 47 -11.13 -15.72 7.82
C ASP A 47 -11.70 -14.52 8.58
N ASP A 48 -12.02 -14.71 9.85
CA ASP A 48 -12.55 -13.66 10.74
C ASP A 48 -11.47 -12.66 11.17
N THR A 49 -10.19 -12.95 10.91
CA THR A 49 -9.08 -12.06 11.24
C THR A 49 -8.89 -10.95 10.21
N VAL A 50 -9.54 -11.04 9.04
CA VAL A 50 -9.30 -10.10 7.91
C VAL A 50 -9.56 -8.64 8.28
N LEU A 51 -10.60 -8.34 9.06
CA LEU A 51 -10.90 -6.97 9.51
C LEU A 51 -9.81 -6.44 10.44
N ARG A 52 -9.34 -7.28 11.37
CA ARG A 52 -8.22 -6.94 12.26
C ARG A 52 -6.92 -6.80 11.47
N GLY A 53 -6.72 -7.68 10.48
CA GLY A 53 -5.59 -7.64 9.55
C GLY A 53 -5.53 -6.32 8.79
N ALA A 54 -6.63 -5.87 8.20
CA ALA A 54 -6.72 -4.61 7.49
C ALA A 54 -6.39 -3.40 8.39
N ARG A 55 -6.96 -3.37 9.60
CA ARG A 55 -6.70 -2.31 10.60
C ARG A 55 -5.25 -2.33 11.07
N ALA A 56 -4.71 -3.50 11.43
CA ALA A 56 -3.33 -3.62 11.89
C ALA A 56 -2.33 -3.21 10.79
N ASN A 57 -2.61 -3.58 9.54
CA ASN A 57 -1.81 -3.18 8.39
C ASN A 57 -1.86 -1.66 8.15
N ARG A 58 -3.03 -1.04 8.32
CA ARG A 58 -3.16 0.42 8.25
C ARG A 58 -2.35 1.11 9.34
N ARG A 59 -2.41 0.59 10.59
CA ARG A 59 -1.59 1.08 11.71
C ARG A 59 -0.10 0.93 11.44
N PHE A 60 0.33 -0.18 10.83
CA PHE A 60 1.72 -0.35 10.39
C PHE A 60 2.15 0.75 9.42
N MET A 61 1.35 1.04 8.38
CA MET A 61 1.64 2.11 7.43
C MET A 61 1.85 3.44 8.15
N ILE A 62 0.96 3.80 9.10
CA ILE A 62 1.06 5.03 9.87
C ILE A 62 2.41 5.12 10.60
N ARG A 63 2.82 4.06 11.30
CA ARG A 63 4.07 4.03 12.07
C ARG A 63 5.30 4.07 11.16
N ALA A 64 5.27 3.34 10.04
CA ALA A 64 6.38 3.30 9.10
C ALA A 64 6.61 4.64 8.41
N VAL A 65 5.54 5.31 8.00
CA VAL A 65 5.60 6.65 7.39
C VAL A 65 6.08 7.70 8.38
N ARG A 66 5.56 7.68 9.61
CA ARG A 66 6.02 8.56 10.69
C ARG A 66 7.52 8.37 10.92
N ALA A 67 7.98 7.13 11.09
CA ALA A 67 9.38 6.82 11.30
C ALA A 67 10.27 7.28 10.13
N ALA A 68 9.80 7.20 8.90
CA ALA A 68 10.52 7.71 7.73
C ALA A 68 10.64 9.24 7.76
N ALA A 69 9.55 9.94 8.08
CA ALA A 69 9.55 11.41 8.19
C ALA A 69 10.45 11.88 9.34
N GLU A 70 10.39 11.24 10.50
CA GLU A 70 11.29 11.48 11.66
C GLU A 70 12.77 11.23 11.32
N ALA A 71 13.05 10.24 10.46
CA ALA A 71 14.41 9.96 9.96
C ALA A 71 14.89 10.96 8.89
N GLY A 72 14.10 11.97 8.55
CA GLY A 72 14.46 13.04 7.62
C GLY A 72 14.04 12.79 6.17
N ILE A 73 13.28 11.75 5.85
CA ILE A 73 12.69 11.58 4.52
C ILE A 73 11.59 12.63 4.32
N ARG A 74 11.59 13.24 3.14
CA ARG A 74 10.68 14.32 2.76
C ARG A 74 9.92 14.02 1.48
N GLN A 75 10.14 12.87 0.90
CA GLN A 75 9.53 12.43 -0.34
C GLN A 75 8.96 11.02 -0.16
N PHE A 76 7.72 10.83 -0.58
CA PHE A 76 7.01 9.57 -0.43
C PHE A 76 6.35 9.20 -1.75
N LEU A 77 6.54 7.95 -2.17
CA LEU A 77 5.87 7.35 -3.31
C LEU A 77 5.04 6.17 -2.80
N ASP A 78 3.72 6.31 -2.81
CA ASP A 78 2.79 5.29 -2.32
C ASP A 78 2.09 4.63 -3.50
N ILE A 79 2.46 3.38 -3.79
CA ILE A 79 1.95 2.62 -4.92
C ILE A 79 0.96 1.56 -4.44
N GLY A 80 -0.21 1.50 -5.09
CA GLY A 80 -1.35 0.73 -4.63
C GLY A 80 -2.02 1.40 -3.44
N THR A 81 -2.15 2.71 -3.52
CA THR A 81 -2.69 3.59 -2.46
C THR A 81 -4.06 3.14 -1.96
N GLY A 82 -4.92 2.63 -2.85
CA GLY A 82 -6.30 2.31 -2.53
C GLY A 82 -7.17 3.55 -2.29
N ILE A 83 -8.39 3.31 -1.82
CA ILE A 83 -9.34 4.40 -1.51
C ILE A 83 -8.85 5.19 -0.31
N PRO A 84 -8.82 6.54 -0.37
CA PRO A 84 -8.35 7.38 0.72
C PRO A 84 -9.09 7.10 2.03
N THR A 85 -8.35 6.82 3.09
CA THR A 85 -8.88 6.57 4.43
C THR A 85 -8.04 7.35 5.44
N GLU A 86 -8.67 8.19 6.24
CA GLU A 86 -7.95 9.02 7.22
C GLU A 86 -7.39 8.20 8.41
N PRO A 87 -6.19 8.56 8.89
CA PRO A 87 -5.26 9.52 8.30
C PRO A 87 -4.61 8.96 7.03
N ASN A 88 -4.59 9.76 5.94
CA ASN A 88 -3.88 9.42 4.72
C ASN A 88 -2.36 9.56 4.90
N LEU A 89 -1.56 8.93 4.03
CA LEU A 89 -0.11 8.94 4.13
C LEU A 89 0.45 10.37 4.21
N HIS A 90 -0.04 11.31 3.35
CA HIS A 90 0.43 12.70 3.38
C HIS A 90 0.13 13.40 4.70
N GLN A 91 -1.03 13.13 5.33
CA GLN A 91 -1.39 13.75 6.63
C GLN A 91 -0.41 13.31 7.71
N ILE A 92 0.09 12.07 7.65
CA ILE A 92 1.09 11.56 8.58
C ILE A 92 2.46 12.19 8.30
N ALA A 93 2.92 12.13 7.04
CA ALA A 93 4.22 12.66 6.63
C ALA A 93 4.32 14.18 6.85
N GLN A 94 3.28 14.94 6.48
CA GLN A 94 3.21 16.40 6.63
C GLN A 94 2.90 16.82 8.07
N GLY A 95 2.32 15.95 8.89
CA GLY A 95 2.19 16.18 10.32
C GLY A 95 3.53 16.21 11.03
N GLU A 96 4.50 15.41 10.58
CA GLU A 96 5.88 15.40 11.09
C GLU A 96 6.77 16.45 10.39
N ALA A 97 6.58 16.65 9.10
CA ALA A 97 7.35 17.57 8.27
C ALA A 97 6.44 18.20 7.20
N PRO A 98 5.92 19.41 7.44
CA PRO A 98 4.93 20.06 6.57
C PRO A 98 5.34 20.17 5.10
N GLU A 99 6.63 20.28 4.82
CA GLU A 99 7.21 20.36 3.48
C GLU A 99 7.27 19.02 2.72
N SER A 100 6.78 17.93 3.32
CA SER A 100 6.82 16.61 2.69
C SER A 100 6.00 16.55 1.41
N LYS A 101 6.57 15.91 0.38
CA LYS A 101 5.92 15.66 -0.91
C LYS A 101 5.45 14.21 -0.99
N VAL A 102 4.23 14.01 -1.43
CA VAL A 102 3.64 12.67 -1.56
C VAL A 102 3.07 12.50 -2.96
N VAL A 103 3.50 11.45 -3.64
CA VAL A 103 2.89 10.98 -4.87
C VAL A 103 2.18 9.67 -4.59
N TYR A 104 0.92 9.62 -4.91
CA TYR A 104 0.06 8.45 -4.83
C TYR A 104 -0.11 7.82 -6.21
N ALA A 105 -0.08 6.50 -6.30
CA ALA A 105 -0.32 5.79 -7.55
C ALA A 105 -1.27 4.61 -7.33
N ASP A 106 -2.28 4.48 -8.18
CA ASP A 106 -3.19 3.33 -8.20
C ASP A 106 -3.74 3.14 -9.62
N ASN A 107 -4.20 1.92 -9.93
CA ASN A 107 -4.79 1.61 -11.22
C ASN A 107 -6.33 1.61 -11.22
N ASP A 108 -6.98 1.83 -10.06
CA ASP A 108 -8.43 1.98 -10.00
C ASP A 108 -8.85 3.44 -10.28
N PRO A 109 -9.62 3.71 -11.35
CA PRO A 109 -10.12 5.05 -11.63
C PRO A 109 -10.97 5.67 -10.52
N LEU A 110 -11.59 4.84 -9.66
CA LEU A 110 -12.37 5.33 -8.53
C LEU A 110 -11.46 6.01 -7.51
N VAL A 111 -10.28 5.42 -7.26
CA VAL A 111 -9.28 5.98 -6.34
C VAL A 111 -8.84 7.37 -6.80
N LEU A 112 -8.58 7.55 -8.11
CA LEU A 112 -8.24 8.87 -8.66
C LEU A 112 -9.32 9.92 -8.38
N ARG A 113 -10.60 9.59 -8.56
CA ARG A 113 -11.71 10.54 -8.32
C ARG A 113 -11.79 10.98 -6.86
N HIS A 114 -11.60 10.04 -5.93
CA HIS A 114 -11.58 10.34 -4.50
C HIS A 114 -10.35 11.15 -4.11
N ALA A 115 -9.18 10.80 -4.66
CA ALA A 115 -7.94 11.50 -4.40
C ALA A 115 -8.02 12.98 -4.79
N GLN A 116 -8.53 13.29 -5.98
CA GLN A 116 -8.70 14.67 -6.45
C GLN A 116 -9.63 15.51 -5.56
N ALA A 117 -10.62 14.88 -4.92
CA ALA A 117 -11.59 15.57 -4.07
C ALA A 117 -11.12 15.73 -2.61
N LEU A 118 -10.30 14.82 -2.10
CA LEU A 118 -10.02 14.66 -0.67
C LEU A 118 -8.55 14.91 -0.26
N LEU A 119 -7.60 14.82 -1.20
CA LEU A 119 -6.18 14.93 -0.86
C LEU A 119 -5.72 16.40 -0.89
N HIS A 120 -5.98 17.10 0.21
CA HIS A 120 -5.46 18.45 0.45
C HIS A 120 -4.30 18.38 1.43
N GLY A 121 -3.09 18.64 0.95
CA GLY A 121 -1.88 18.72 1.79
C GLY A 121 -1.69 20.07 2.45
N THR A 122 -0.57 20.21 3.16
CA THR A 122 -0.11 21.49 3.71
C THR A 122 0.33 22.44 2.59
N PRO A 123 0.28 23.77 2.82
CA PRO A 123 0.77 24.75 1.84
C PRO A 123 2.26 24.62 1.50
N GLU A 124 3.07 24.08 2.42
CA GLU A 124 4.52 23.91 2.29
C GLU A 124 4.88 22.63 1.54
N GLY A 125 4.00 21.61 1.55
CA GLY A 125 4.17 20.32 0.92
C GLY A 125 3.42 20.22 -0.41
N SER A 126 3.38 19.01 -0.95
CA SER A 126 2.54 18.69 -2.11
C SER A 126 1.96 17.29 -2.03
N THR A 127 0.78 17.12 -2.62
CA THR A 127 0.16 15.80 -2.86
C THR A 127 -0.21 15.71 -4.31
N GLU A 128 0.21 14.65 -4.97
CA GLU A 128 -0.15 14.35 -6.35
C GLU A 128 -0.67 12.93 -6.48
N TYR A 129 -1.47 12.72 -7.51
CA TYR A 129 -2.02 11.42 -7.82
C TYR A 129 -1.74 11.00 -9.26
N VAL A 130 -1.18 9.80 -9.43
CA VAL A 130 -0.87 9.19 -10.72
C VAL A 130 -1.78 7.98 -10.94
N HIS A 131 -2.59 8.00 -11.99
CA HIS A 131 -3.29 6.81 -12.44
C HIS A 131 -2.31 5.96 -13.26
N ALA A 132 -1.83 4.86 -12.67
CA ALA A 132 -0.88 3.96 -13.31
C ALA A 132 -0.95 2.55 -12.71
N ASP A 133 -0.63 1.55 -13.53
CA ASP A 133 -0.37 0.20 -13.05
C ASP A 133 1.07 0.11 -12.53
N VAL A 134 1.27 -0.52 -11.37
CA VAL A 134 2.60 -0.72 -10.77
C VAL A 134 3.57 -1.45 -11.72
N ARG A 135 3.06 -2.26 -12.65
CA ARG A 135 3.87 -2.98 -13.64
C ARG A 135 4.44 -2.07 -14.73
N ASP A 136 3.87 -0.89 -14.92
CA ASP A 136 4.38 0.11 -15.85
C ASP A 136 5.32 1.09 -15.13
N LEU A 137 6.47 0.56 -14.72
CA LEU A 137 7.48 1.28 -13.92
C LEU A 137 7.91 2.59 -14.57
N GLU A 138 8.20 2.59 -15.88
CA GLU A 138 8.71 3.77 -16.57
C GLU A 138 7.66 4.89 -16.63
N ALA A 139 6.40 4.53 -16.95
CA ALA A 139 5.33 5.52 -16.96
C ALA A 139 5.03 6.05 -15.55
N LEU A 140 5.05 5.19 -14.53
CA LEU A 140 4.78 5.59 -13.15
C LEU A 140 5.88 6.50 -12.60
N LEU A 141 7.15 6.10 -12.73
CA LEU A 141 8.28 6.92 -12.25
C LEU A 141 8.40 8.23 -13.03
N GLY A 142 8.23 8.21 -14.36
CA GLY A 142 8.26 9.44 -15.16
C GLY A 142 7.20 10.46 -14.71
N ARG A 143 6.00 10.00 -14.29
CA ARG A 143 4.97 10.88 -13.71
C ARG A 143 5.30 11.31 -12.28
N ALA A 144 5.91 10.42 -11.48
CA ALA A 144 6.32 10.77 -10.12
C ALA A 144 7.44 11.83 -10.10
N GLU A 145 8.33 11.82 -11.07
CA GLU A 145 9.42 12.81 -11.22
C GLU A 145 8.93 14.24 -11.51
N ASP A 146 7.68 14.43 -11.91
CA ASP A 146 7.08 15.77 -12.02
C ASP A 146 7.04 16.48 -10.64
N SER A 147 7.02 15.72 -9.54
CA SER A 147 6.93 16.24 -8.16
C SER A 147 8.06 15.81 -7.25
N LEU A 148 8.61 14.61 -7.46
CA LEU A 148 9.69 14.03 -6.65
C LEU A 148 11.04 14.17 -7.35
N ASP A 149 12.08 14.41 -6.57
CA ASP A 149 13.46 14.34 -7.01
C ASP A 149 14.05 12.98 -6.61
N LEU A 150 14.10 12.03 -7.55
CA LEU A 150 14.60 10.67 -7.29
C LEU A 150 16.10 10.61 -6.99
N ALA A 151 16.86 11.70 -7.20
CA ALA A 151 18.24 11.83 -6.76
C ALA A 151 18.36 12.11 -5.25
N ARG A 152 17.26 12.29 -4.55
CA ARG A 152 17.15 12.45 -3.10
C ARG A 152 16.37 11.27 -2.49
N PRO A 153 16.59 10.96 -1.19
CA PRO A 153 15.88 9.85 -0.55
C PRO A 153 14.35 9.92 -0.66
N VAL A 154 13.74 8.79 -1.01
CA VAL A 154 12.29 8.59 -1.14
C VAL A 154 11.89 7.41 -0.26
N ALA A 155 10.77 7.51 0.46
CA ALA A 155 10.11 6.34 1.04
C ALA A 155 9.14 5.75 0.00
N LEU A 156 9.49 4.58 -0.54
CA LEU A 156 8.63 3.77 -1.40
C LEU A 156 7.73 2.90 -0.54
N SER A 157 6.42 3.11 -0.61
CA SER A 157 5.40 2.35 0.11
C SER A 157 4.68 1.40 -0.86
N LEU A 158 4.70 0.10 -0.53
CA LEU A 158 4.03 -1.00 -1.23
C LEU A 158 3.22 -1.81 -0.20
N VAL A 159 2.36 -1.13 0.53
CA VAL A 159 1.59 -1.70 1.65
C VAL A 159 0.34 -2.40 1.13
N ALA A 160 0.20 -3.69 1.41
CA ALA A 160 -0.91 -4.55 0.95
C ALA A 160 -1.06 -4.64 -0.58
N LEU A 161 0.04 -4.55 -1.33
CA LEU A 161 0.02 -4.57 -2.80
C LEU A 161 0.62 -5.85 -3.39
N THR A 162 1.78 -6.28 -2.92
CA THR A 162 2.59 -7.32 -3.58
C THR A 162 1.93 -8.69 -3.64
N HIS A 163 0.94 -8.97 -2.81
CA HIS A 163 0.17 -10.22 -2.89
C HIS A 163 -0.85 -10.25 -4.05
N TYR A 164 -1.02 -9.17 -4.80
CA TYR A 164 -1.77 -9.17 -6.07
C TYR A 164 -0.87 -9.34 -7.29
N LEU A 165 0.44 -9.45 -7.08
CA LEU A 165 1.46 -9.64 -8.12
C LEU A 165 2.08 -11.03 -8.01
N ASP A 166 2.34 -11.66 -9.15
CA ASP A 166 3.04 -12.95 -9.23
C ASP A 166 4.51 -12.84 -8.83
N ASP A 167 5.31 -13.86 -9.13
CA ASP A 167 6.73 -13.88 -8.76
C ASP A 167 7.59 -12.84 -9.50
N GLY A 168 7.07 -12.23 -10.56
CA GLY A 168 7.68 -11.06 -11.20
C GLY A 168 7.76 -9.84 -10.27
N ALA A 169 6.97 -9.84 -9.18
CA ALA A 169 7.01 -8.78 -8.16
C ALA A 169 8.40 -8.57 -7.54
N TYR A 170 9.21 -9.62 -7.39
CA TYR A 170 10.56 -9.48 -6.80
C TYR A 170 11.47 -8.62 -7.67
N GLU A 171 11.48 -8.88 -8.98
CA GLU A 171 12.26 -8.08 -9.91
C GLU A 171 11.72 -6.66 -10.00
N LEU A 172 10.41 -6.52 -10.11
CA LEU A 172 9.73 -5.23 -10.19
C LEU A 172 10.08 -4.33 -8.97
N VAL A 173 10.01 -4.86 -7.75
CA VAL A 173 10.37 -4.10 -6.53
C VAL A 173 11.86 -3.74 -6.53
N ARG A 174 12.72 -4.67 -6.97
CA ARG A 174 14.17 -4.42 -7.10
C ARG A 174 14.43 -3.29 -8.11
N GLU A 175 13.74 -3.27 -9.23
CA GLU A 175 13.85 -2.20 -10.23
C GLU A 175 13.41 -0.85 -9.66
N TYR A 176 12.25 -0.77 -9.00
CA TYR A 176 11.83 0.45 -8.31
C TYR A 176 12.90 0.95 -7.35
N VAL A 177 13.39 0.09 -6.46
CA VAL A 177 14.42 0.46 -5.50
C VAL A 177 15.72 0.88 -6.20
N SER A 178 16.09 0.25 -7.32
CA SER A 178 17.30 0.61 -8.06
C SER A 178 17.32 2.05 -8.55
N ARG A 179 16.14 2.58 -8.91
CA ARG A 179 15.96 3.96 -9.42
C ARG A 179 15.99 5.03 -8.33
N LEU A 180 15.89 4.66 -7.06
CA LEU A 180 15.89 5.62 -5.95
C LEU A 180 17.31 5.90 -5.44
N ALA A 181 17.51 7.07 -4.86
CA ALA A 181 18.79 7.45 -4.26
C ALA A 181 19.16 6.56 -3.05
N PRO A 182 20.47 6.44 -2.72
CA PRO A 182 20.91 5.93 -1.42
C PRO A 182 20.23 6.68 -0.27
N GLY A 183 19.93 5.95 0.81
CA GLY A 183 19.15 6.48 1.93
C GLY A 183 17.64 6.38 1.77
N SER A 184 17.12 5.98 0.58
CA SER A 184 15.70 5.71 0.36
C SER A 184 15.23 4.51 1.19
N TRP A 185 13.95 4.50 1.55
CA TRP A 185 13.33 3.43 2.31
C TRP A 185 12.34 2.63 1.46
N LEU A 186 12.29 1.31 1.68
CA LEU A 186 11.22 0.43 1.22
C LEU A 186 10.34 0.08 2.40
N ILE A 187 9.04 0.38 2.32
CA ILE A 187 8.00 0.03 3.29
C ILE A 187 7.07 -0.96 2.60
N LEU A 188 7.00 -2.20 3.10
CA LEU A 188 6.24 -3.24 2.44
C LEU A 188 5.51 -4.13 3.44
N SER A 189 4.27 -4.55 3.09
CA SER A 189 3.54 -5.57 3.83
C SER A 189 2.96 -6.63 2.89
N GLN A 190 2.82 -7.86 3.40
CA GLN A 190 2.47 -9.03 2.61
C GLN A 190 1.59 -9.98 3.41
N VAL A 191 0.48 -10.44 2.84
CA VAL A 191 -0.32 -11.53 3.40
C VAL A 191 0.49 -12.82 3.36
N THR A 192 0.43 -13.59 4.47
CA THR A 192 1.21 -14.81 4.65
C THR A 192 0.35 -16.03 4.99
N PRO A 193 0.66 -17.23 4.46
CA PRO A 193 0.04 -18.47 4.90
C PRO A 193 0.59 -18.99 6.24
N ASP A 194 1.76 -18.52 6.70
CA ASP A 194 2.49 -19.10 7.83
C ASP A 194 1.68 -19.12 9.15
N LEU A 195 0.81 -18.13 9.33
CA LEU A 195 0.09 -17.91 10.58
C LEU A 195 -1.36 -18.45 10.57
N SER A 196 -1.91 -18.72 9.39
CA SER A 196 -3.27 -19.25 9.22
C SER A 196 -3.43 -19.90 7.84
N PRO A 197 -2.75 -21.03 7.56
CA PRO A 197 -2.62 -21.56 6.19
C PRO A 197 -3.97 -21.90 5.54
N GLU A 198 -4.88 -22.55 6.27
CA GLU A 198 -6.18 -22.95 5.72
C GLU A 198 -7.10 -21.76 5.41
N ALA A 199 -7.13 -20.76 6.30
CA ALA A 199 -7.95 -19.56 6.10
C ALA A 199 -7.41 -18.72 4.93
N ILE A 200 -6.09 -18.56 4.86
CA ILE A 200 -5.43 -17.81 3.79
C ILE A 200 -5.60 -18.51 2.44
N GLU A 201 -5.53 -19.86 2.37
CA GLU A 201 -5.78 -20.57 1.12
C GLU A 201 -7.24 -20.40 0.66
N LYS A 202 -8.22 -20.47 1.57
CA LYS A 202 -9.64 -20.19 1.24
C LYS A 202 -9.85 -18.76 0.76
N ALA A 203 -9.23 -17.77 1.42
CA ALA A 203 -9.29 -16.37 1.01
C ALA A 203 -8.63 -16.17 -0.38
N ALA A 204 -7.47 -16.77 -0.61
CA ALA A 204 -6.78 -16.72 -1.89
C ALA A 204 -7.62 -17.33 -3.02
N ASN A 205 -8.29 -18.47 -2.76
CA ASN A 205 -9.22 -19.06 -3.71
C ASN A 205 -10.43 -18.16 -3.99
N ALA A 206 -10.96 -17.46 -2.98
CA ALA A 206 -12.06 -16.52 -3.18
C ALA A 206 -11.65 -15.36 -4.09
N PHE A 207 -10.46 -14.78 -3.90
CA PHE A 207 -9.90 -13.75 -4.80
C PHE A 207 -9.70 -14.29 -6.22
N ARG A 208 -9.00 -15.42 -6.37
CA ARG A 208 -8.74 -16.02 -7.69
C ARG A 208 -10.03 -16.35 -8.45
N ASN A 209 -11.04 -16.87 -7.77
CA ASN A 209 -12.34 -17.17 -8.36
C ASN A 209 -13.13 -15.91 -8.77
N SER A 210 -12.84 -14.77 -8.19
CA SER A 210 -13.40 -13.47 -8.60
C SER A 210 -12.63 -12.81 -9.75
N GLY A 211 -11.57 -13.45 -10.24
CA GLY A 211 -10.69 -12.93 -11.29
C GLY A 211 -9.57 -12.03 -10.79
N THR A 212 -9.38 -11.92 -9.47
CA THR A 212 -8.29 -11.16 -8.87
C THR A 212 -7.13 -12.11 -8.52
N PRO A 213 -5.94 -11.94 -9.10
CA PRO A 213 -4.76 -12.70 -8.71
C PRO A 213 -4.46 -12.50 -7.21
N PHE A 214 -4.03 -13.56 -6.52
CA PHE A 214 -3.67 -13.46 -5.11
C PHE A 214 -2.60 -14.49 -4.75
N PHE A 215 -1.45 -13.99 -4.29
CA PHE A 215 -0.22 -14.74 -4.04
C PHE A 215 0.29 -14.47 -2.61
N PRO A 216 -0.27 -15.14 -1.59
CA PRO A 216 0.29 -15.06 -0.24
C PRO A 216 1.70 -15.66 -0.23
N ARG A 217 2.61 -15.09 0.58
CA ARG A 217 4.02 -15.50 0.64
C ARG A 217 4.44 -15.84 2.06
N ALA A 218 5.20 -16.92 2.20
CA ALA A 218 5.84 -17.27 3.47
C ALA A 218 6.91 -16.23 3.85
N LEU A 219 7.35 -16.22 5.10
CA LEU A 219 8.36 -15.26 5.59
C LEU A 219 9.65 -15.30 4.78
N SER A 220 10.10 -16.49 4.38
CA SER A 220 11.30 -16.66 3.55
C SER A 220 11.18 -15.96 2.19
N ASP A 221 10.00 -16.11 1.54
CA ASP A 221 9.74 -15.49 0.25
C ASP A 221 9.51 -13.99 0.40
N PHE A 222 8.85 -13.57 1.47
CA PHE A 222 8.69 -12.15 1.79
C PHE A 222 10.04 -11.46 1.99
N GLY A 223 11.01 -12.16 2.61
CA GLY A 223 12.36 -11.65 2.83
C GLY A 223 13.11 -11.30 1.53
N ARG A 224 12.79 -11.96 0.42
CA ARG A 224 13.44 -11.71 -0.88
C ARG A 224 13.21 -10.29 -1.41
N PHE A 225 12.12 -9.62 -1.03
CA PHE A 225 11.90 -8.22 -1.40
C PHE A 225 12.92 -7.25 -0.81
N PHE A 226 13.62 -7.69 0.25
CA PHE A 226 14.57 -6.85 0.99
C PHE A 226 16.03 -7.24 0.75
N GLU A 227 16.29 -8.16 -0.18
CA GLU A 227 17.66 -8.56 -0.53
C GLU A 227 18.49 -7.35 -0.99
N GLY A 228 19.67 -7.20 -0.40
CA GLY A 228 20.58 -6.07 -0.69
C GLY A 228 20.22 -4.77 0.03
N LEU A 229 19.19 -4.75 0.88
CA LEU A 229 18.80 -3.60 1.69
C LEU A 229 19.13 -3.82 3.17
N GLU A 230 19.31 -2.73 3.90
CA GLU A 230 19.47 -2.75 5.35
C GLU A 230 18.11 -2.80 6.04
N LEU A 231 17.73 -3.95 6.59
CA LEU A 231 16.50 -4.06 7.37
C LEU A 231 16.55 -3.18 8.62
N LEU A 232 15.51 -2.38 8.81
CA LEU A 232 15.36 -1.56 10.01
C LEU A 232 14.68 -2.37 11.12
N GLY A 233 15.15 -2.20 12.36
CA GLY A 233 14.57 -2.90 13.51
C GLY A 233 13.09 -2.59 13.70
N PRO A 234 12.30 -3.62 14.01
CA PRO A 234 12.66 -4.97 14.47
C PRO A 234 12.87 -6.03 13.37
N GLY A 235 12.96 -5.66 12.09
CA GLY A 235 13.11 -6.56 10.95
C GLY A 235 11.77 -7.00 10.38
N LEU A 236 11.73 -8.22 9.81
CA LEU A 236 10.50 -8.81 9.23
C LEU A 236 9.67 -9.45 10.33
N ILE A 237 8.48 -8.95 10.56
CA ILE A 237 7.63 -9.31 11.69
C ILE A 237 6.14 -9.14 11.32
N PRO A 238 5.19 -9.76 12.02
CA PRO A 238 3.78 -9.41 11.84
C PRO A 238 3.53 -7.91 12.00
N VAL A 239 2.65 -7.35 11.16
CA VAL A 239 2.40 -5.90 11.07
C VAL A 239 2.13 -5.22 12.41
N SER A 240 1.47 -5.91 13.34
CA SER A 240 1.18 -5.39 14.69
C SER A 240 2.43 -5.24 15.56
N GLY A 241 3.52 -5.98 15.26
CA GLY A 241 4.77 -5.97 16.02
C GLY A 241 5.79 -4.93 15.56
N TRP A 242 5.63 -4.33 14.38
CA TRP A 242 6.60 -3.37 13.88
C TRP A 242 6.45 -2.02 14.58
N ARG A 243 7.35 -1.69 15.51
CA ARG A 243 7.39 -0.45 16.33
C ARG A 243 6.01 -0.03 16.83
N PRO A 244 5.31 -0.88 17.64
CA PRO A 244 3.94 -0.62 18.04
C PRO A 244 3.82 0.63 18.93
N ASP A 245 2.83 1.46 18.67
CA ASP A 245 2.39 2.52 19.58
C ASP A 245 1.68 1.88 20.81
N PRO A 246 1.56 2.58 21.94
CA PRO A 246 0.82 2.06 23.12
C PRO A 246 -0.60 1.61 22.81
N GLU A 247 -1.28 2.27 21.85
CA GLU A 247 -2.62 1.91 21.39
C GLU A 247 -2.65 0.58 20.62
N ASP A 248 -1.54 0.20 19.97
CA ASP A 248 -1.44 -1.03 19.20
C ASP A 248 -1.28 -2.26 20.10
N VAL A 249 -0.83 -2.08 21.33
CA VAL A 249 -0.68 -3.18 22.31
C VAL A 249 -2.03 -3.86 22.58
N ALA A 250 -3.11 -3.09 22.60
CA ALA A 250 -4.46 -3.63 22.76
C ALA A 250 -4.86 -4.51 21.55
N LEU A 251 -4.54 -4.06 20.33
CA LEU A 251 -4.79 -4.84 19.10
C LEU A 251 -3.95 -6.12 19.05
N GLN A 252 -2.72 -6.12 19.57
CA GLN A 252 -1.88 -7.32 19.67
C GLN A 252 -2.50 -8.36 20.60
N ALA A 253 -3.14 -7.92 21.68
CA ALA A 253 -3.81 -8.81 22.62
C ALA A 253 -5.00 -9.57 22.00
N GLU A 254 -5.58 -9.07 20.90
CA GLU A 254 -6.64 -9.73 20.14
C GLU A 254 -6.11 -10.90 19.28
N GLY A 255 -4.81 -11.08 19.19
CA GLY A 255 -4.14 -12.15 18.44
C GLY A 255 -3.37 -11.66 17.20
N ILE A 256 -2.53 -12.55 16.70
CA ILE A 256 -1.68 -12.28 15.53
C ILE A 256 -2.54 -12.33 14.26
N VAL A 257 -2.30 -11.39 13.36
CA VAL A 257 -2.93 -11.35 12.04
C VAL A 257 -1.97 -11.86 10.95
N PRO A 258 -2.46 -12.55 9.89
CA PRO A 258 -1.59 -13.21 8.90
C PRO A 258 -1.04 -12.22 7.85
N VAL A 259 -0.37 -11.16 8.33
CA VAL A 259 0.27 -10.15 7.49
C VAL A 259 1.65 -9.83 8.08
N TYR A 260 2.70 -10.01 7.28
CA TYR A 260 4.05 -9.57 7.61
C TYR A 260 4.31 -8.15 7.14
N ALA A 261 5.20 -7.48 7.83
CA ALA A 261 5.72 -6.16 7.50
C ALA A 261 7.24 -6.13 7.54
N GLY A 262 7.80 -5.27 6.74
CA GLY A 262 9.22 -4.94 6.76
C GLY A 262 9.45 -3.51 6.29
N VAL A 263 10.47 -2.90 6.86
CA VAL A 263 11.01 -1.61 6.41
C VAL A 263 12.51 -1.76 6.27
N ALA A 264 13.04 -1.31 5.15
CA ALA A 264 14.47 -1.37 4.88
C ALA A 264 14.99 -0.09 4.23
N ARG A 265 16.27 0.16 4.39
CA ARG A 265 16.98 1.31 3.81
C ARG A 265 17.90 0.84 2.70
N LYS A 266 17.90 1.57 1.59
CA LYS A 266 18.91 1.45 0.54
C LYS A 266 20.22 2.06 1.02
N ALA A 267 21.32 1.32 0.90
CA ALA A 267 22.67 1.76 1.26
C ALA A 267 23.19 2.88 0.34
#